data_abef0b68c2e9f18254952289758883f2
#
_entry.id   abef0b68c2e9f18254952289758883f2
#
_cell.length_a   1.000
_cell.length_b   1.000
_cell.length_c   1.000
_cell.angle_alpha   90.00
_cell.angle_beta   90.00
_cell.angle_gamma   90.00
#
_symmetry.space_group_name_H-M   'P 1'
#
loop_
_entity.id
_entity.type
_entity.pdbx_description
1 polymer ?
#
loop_
_entity_poly.entity_id
_entity_poly.type
_entity_poly.pdbx_seq_one_letter_code
_entity_poly.pdbx_strand_id
1 'polypeptide(L)' 'MTSKERAKLRSQANPLEPIFQIGKEGISPNLISQIDDALDARELLKVRVHLDTAPEAPRQFADTLAQELGAEVIQVIG' A
#
# COMPACT_ATOMS: atom_id res chain seq x y z
N MET A 1 -5.43 6.83 -14.61
CA MET A 1 -4.86 7.94 -13.81
C MET A 1 -3.79 8.66 -14.61
N THR A 2 -3.86 9.97 -14.66
CA THR A 2 -2.86 10.77 -15.37
C THR A 2 -1.61 10.97 -14.51
N SER A 3 -0.51 11.36 -15.15
CA SER A 3 0.73 11.68 -14.43
C SER A 3 0.53 12.82 -13.43
N LYS A 4 -0.29 13.78 -13.78
CA LYS A 4 -0.61 14.93 -12.91
C LYS A 4 -1.37 14.51 -11.67
N GLU A 5 -2.36 13.63 -11.83
CA GLU A 5 -3.13 13.08 -10.71
C GLU A 5 -2.24 12.25 -9.80
N ARG A 6 -1.38 11.43 -10.37
CA ARG A 6 -0.43 10.60 -9.62
C ARG A 6 0.53 11.45 -8.81
N ALA A 7 1.05 12.53 -9.41
CA ALA A 7 1.96 13.45 -8.72
C ALA A 7 1.26 14.13 -7.54
N LYS A 8 0.01 14.52 -7.71
CA LYS A 8 -0.80 15.13 -6.66
C LYS A 8 -1.01 14.17 -5.49
N LEU A 9 -1.37 12.92 -5.78
CA LEU A 9 -1.59 11.90 -4.75
C LEU A 9 -0.29 11.56 -4.03
N ARG A 10 0.82 11.49 -4.75
CA ARG A 10 2.14 11.25 -4.16
C ARG A 10 2.51 12.35 -3.18
N SER A 11 2.26 13.59 -3.54
CA SER A 11 2.47 14.74 -2.67
C SER A 11 1.63 14.65 -1.40
N GLN A 12 0.38 14.21 -1.51
CA GLN A 12 -0.49 14.01 -0.34
C GLN A 12 -0.05 12.82 0.51
N ALA A 13 0.53 11.79 -0.10
CA ALA A 13 0.98 10.59 0.61
C ALA A 13 2.26 10.81 1.42
N ASN A 14 3.16 11.66 0.94
CA ASN A 14 4.47 11.85 1.57
C ASN A 14 4.41 12.15 3.08
N PRO A 15 3.53 13.04 3.57
CA PRO A 15 3.44 13.31 5.01
C PRO A 15 2.66 12.27 5.81
N LEU A 16 2.01 11.31 5.16
CA LEU A 16 1.22 10.30 5.87
C LEU A 16 2.11 9.32 6.62
N GLU A 17 1.62 8.90 7.79
CA GLU A 17 2.25 7.81 8.53
C GLU A 17 1.76 6.47 7.99
N PRO A 18 2.62 5.44 7.90
CA PRO A 18 2.17 4.09 7.56
C PRO A 18 1.23 3.57 8.65
N ILE A 19 0.05 3.12 8.26
CA ILE A 19 -0.93 2.58 9.20
C ILE A 19 -0.99 1.06 9.19
N PHE A 20 -0.34 0.42 8.21
CA PHE A 20 -0.21 -1.03 8.13
C PHE A 20 1.25 -1.39 7.87
N GLN A 21 1.64 -2.58 8.31
CA GLN A 21 2.98 -3.09 8.13
C GLN A 21 2.93 -4.51 7.60
N ILE A 22 3.80 -4.83 6.65
CA ILE A 22 3.95 -6.17 6.11
C ILE A 22 5.33 -6.69 6.53
N GLY A 23 5.33 -7.78 7.27
CA GLY A 23 6.57 -8.39 7.74
C GLY A 23 6.68 -9.85 7.32
N LYS A 24 7.19 -10.67 8.25
CA LYS A 24 7.49 -12.08 8.05
C LYS A 24 6.35 -12.89 7.46
N GLU A 25 5.12 -12.61 7.84
CA GLU A 25 3.95 -13.38 7.40
C GLU A 25 3.44 -12.95 6.02
N GLY A 26 3.92 -11.84 5.50
CA GLY A 26 3.48 -11.33 4.21
C GLY A 26 2.03 -10.83 4.26
N ILE A 27 1.30 -11.03 3.18
CA ILE A 27 -0.10 -10.62 3.05
C ILE A 27 -1.00 -11.75 3.51
N SER A 28 -1.89 -11.46 4.47
CA SER A 28 -2.91 -12.40 4.94
C SER A 28 -4.30 -11.91 4.51
N PRO A 29 -5.31 -12.81 4.47
CA PRO A 29 -6.68 -12.38 4.20
C PRO A 29 -7.19 -11.35 5.20
N ASN A 30 -6.79 -11.45 6.45
CA ASN A 30 -7.16 -10.51 7.49
C ASN A 30 -6.56 -9.11 7.21
N LEU A 31 -5.31 -9.06 6.78
CA LEU A 31 -4.66 -7.81 6.41
C LEU A 31 -5.36 -7.15 5.21
N ILE A 32 -5.70 -7.94 4.20
CA ILE A 32 -6.43 -7.44 3.04
C ILE A 32 -7.75 -6.81 3.46
N SER A 33 -8.50 -7.49 4.33
CA SER A 33 -9.78 -7.00 4.82
C SER A 33 -9.63 -5.69 5.58
N GLN A 34 -8.59 -5.58 6.42
CA GLN A 34 -8.32 -4.36 7.18
C GLN A 34 -7.96 -3.19 6.26
N ILE A 35 -7.14 -3.44 5.25
CA ILE A 35 -6.76 -2.40 4.29
C ILE A 35 -7.98 -1.96 3.47
N ASP A 36 -8.82 -2.91 3.06
CA ASP A 36 -10.04 -2.60 2.33
C ASP A 36 -10.94 -1.67 3.13
N ASP A 37 -11.17 -1.99 4.40
CA ASP A 37 -11.96 -1.14 5.30
C ASP A 37 -11.35 0.24 5.44
N ALA A 38 -10.03 0.32 5.56
CA ALA A 38 -9.34 1.60 5.70
C ALA A 38 -9.44 2.43 4.42
N LEU A 39 -9.38 1.81 3.25
CA LEU A 39 -9.53 2.51 1.97
C LEU A 39 -10.96 3.04 1.76
N ASP A 40 -11.96 2.37 2.30
CA ASP A 40 -13.34 2.87 2.26
C ASP A 40 -13.49 4.14 3.08
N ALA A 41 -12.75 4.27 4.16
CA ALA A 41 -12.79 5.44 5.03
C ALA A 41 -11.82 6.53 4.59
N ARG A 42 -10.79 6.20 3.84
CA ARG A 42 -9.71 7.09 3.43
C ARG A 42 -9.44 6.93 1.94
N GLU A 43 -9.21 8.02 1.26
CA GLU A 43 -8.88 7.99 -0.17
C GLU A 43 -7.48 7.41 -0.43
N LEU A 44 -6.58 7.57 0.53
CA LEU A 44 -5.16 7.27 0.36
C LEU A 44 -4.57 6.76 1.66
N LEU A 45 -3.74 5.74 1.59
CA LEU A 45 -3.04 5.23 2.76
C LEU A 45 -1.63 4.75 2.39
N LYS A 46 -0.82 4.58 3.41
CA LYS A 46 0.57 4.16 3.27
C LYS A 46 0.78 2.84 4.03
N VAL A 47 1.50 1.91 3.41
CA VAL A 47 1.84 0.62 3.99
C VAL A 47 3.36 0.50 4.02
N ARG A 48 3.92 0.05 5.14
CA ARG A 48 5.35 -0.21 5.29
C ARG A 48 5.64 -1.69 5.09
N VAL A 49 6.67 -2.00 4.32
CA VAL A 49 7.17 -3.36 4.17
C VAL A 49 8.50 -3.47 4.91
N HIS A 50 8.61 -4.46 5.80
CA HIS A 50 9.85 -4.72 6.53
C HIS A 50 10.77 -5.56 5.65
N LEU A 51 11.73 -4.91 5.02
CA LEU A 51 12.59 -5.50 3.99
C LEU A 51 13.41 -6.70 4.48
N ASP A 52 13.79 -6.68 5.76
CA ASP A 52 14.62 -7.72 6.36
C ASP A 52 13.84 -8.99 6.71
N THR A 53 12.53 -8.91 6.84
CA THR A 53 11.70 -10.06 7.24
C THR A 53 10.63 -10.43 6.24
N ALA A 54 10.21 -9.51 5.39
CA ALA A 54 9.16 -9.78 4.42
C ALA A 54 9.61 -10.81 3.37
N PRO A 55 8.73 -11.78 3.00
CA PRO A 55 9.11 -12.83 2.06
C PRO A 55 9.24 -12.36 0.60
N GLU A 56 8.69 -11.20 0.27
CA GLU A 56 8.70 -10.66 -1.08
C GLU A 56 9.10 -9.19 -1.08
N ALA A 57 9.45 -8.68 -2.26
CA ALA A 57 9.82 -7.28 -2.42
C ALA A 57 8.60 -6.35 -2.28
N PRO A 58 8.78 -5.10 -1.87
CA PRO A 58 7.67 -4.15 -1.72
C PRO A 58 6.83 -3.99 -2.98
N ARG A 59 7.44 -4.02 -4.15
CA ARG A 59 6.72 -3.89 -5.41
C ARG A 59 5.74 -5.04 -5.63
N GLN A 60 6.15 -6.25 -5.28
CA GLN A 60 5.29 -7.43 -5.41
C GLN A 60 4.08 -7.34 -4.49
N PHE A 61 4.29 -6.90 -3.25
CA PHE A 61 3.18 -6.69 -2.32
C PHE A 61 2.24 -5.60 -2.81
N ALA A 62 2.78 -4.51 -3.34
CA ALA A 62 1.97 -3.42 -3.87
C ALA A 62 1.08 -3.89 -5.01
N ASP A 63 1.65 -4.65 -5.95
CA ASP A 63 0.90 -5.17 -7.09
C ASP A 63 -0.19 -6.15 -6.65
N THR A 64 0.12 -7.03 -5.68
CA THR A 64 -0.85 -7.98 -5.14
C THR A 64 -2.00 -7.25 -4.45
N LEU A 65 -1.71 -6.27 -3.60
CA LEU A 65 -2.72 -5.49 -2.91
C LEU A 65 -3.59 -4.71 -3.89
N ALA A 66 -2.99 -4.12 -4.91
CA ALA A 66 -3.74 -3.38 -5.92
C ALA A 66 -4.73 -4.28 -6.64
N GLN A 67 -4.30 -5.49 -7.00
CA GLN A 67 -5.15 -6.46 -7.68
C GLN A 67 -6.29 -6.96 -6.79
N GLU A 68 -5.97 -7.31 -5.55
CA GLU A 68 -6.97 -7.84 -4.60
C GLU A 68 -8.01 -6.80 -4.20
N LEU A 69 -7.60 -5.54 -4.10
CA LEU A 69 -8.45 -4.46 -3.60
C LEU A 69 -9.09 -3.62 -4.70
N GLY A 70 -8.70 -3.84 -5.96
CA GLY A 70 -9.13 -2.96 -7.05
C GLY A 70 -8.60 -1.54 -6.89
N ALA A 71 -7.45 -1.39 -6.26
CA ALA A 71 -6.83 -0.10 -5.98
C ALA A 71 -5.68 0.16 -6.92
N GLU A 72 -5.12 1.37 -6.86
CA GLU A 72 -3.94 1.74 -7.64
C GLU A 72 -2.74 1.98 -6.76
N VAL A 73 -1.57 1.55 -7.23
CA VAL A 73 -0.30 1.86 -6.59
C VAL A 73 0.16 3.22 -7.07
N ILE A 74 0.30 4.16 -6.14
CA ILE A 74 0.76 5.51 -6.46
C ILE A 74 2.28 5.57 -6.48
N GLN A 75 2.94 4.95 -5.50
CA GLN A 75 4.38 4.98 -5.38
C GLN A 75 4.87 3.82 -4.51
N VAL A 76 6.03 3.26 -4.87
CA VAL A 76 6.77 2.31 -4.04
C VAL A 76 8.14 2.91 -3.77
N ILE A 77 8.47 3.04 -2.49
CA ILE A 77 9.77 3.55 -2.03
C ILE A 77 10.50 2.40 -1.36
N GLY A 78 11.66 2.07 -1.85
CA GLY A 78 12.41 0.93 -1.32
C GLY A 78 13.77 1.28 -0.81
#